data_00e03110e9adfa34851267374247e0e5
#
_entry.id   00e03110e9adfa34851267374247e0e5
#
_cell.length_a   1.000
_cell.length_b   1.000
_cell.length_c   1.000
_cell.angle_alpha   90.00
_cell.angle_beta   90.00
_cell.angle_gamma   90.00
#
_symmetry.space_group_name_H-M   'P 1'
#
loop_
_entity.id
_entity.type
_entity.pdbx_description
1 polymer ?
#
loop_
_entity_poly.entity_id
_entity_poly.type
_entity_poly.pdbx_seq_one_letter_code
_entity_poly.pdbx_strand_id
1 'polypeptide(L)'
;MLAYTYIEHGKFELREKARPEIKDSRDAIVRVTLGSICTSDLHIKHGSVPRAVPGITVGHEMVGVVEQVGADVTSVKPGDRVTVNVETFCGECFFCKHRYVNNCTDPNGGWALGCRIDGGQAEYVRVPYADQGLNRIPDTVSDEQALFVGDVLATGFWATRISEITVEDTVLIIGAGPTGICTLLCVMLKKPKRIIICEKSPERIRFVREHYPDVLVTEPENCKDFVIQNSDHGGADVVLEVAGSDDSFHLAWACARPN
;
A
#
# COMPACT_ATOMS: atom_id res chain seq x y z
N MET A 1 -25.38 -8.41 -2.23
CA MET A 1 -24.15 -8.58 -1.43
C MET A 1 -24.01 -7.45 -0.44
N LEU A 2 -23.40 -7.74 0.71
CA LEU A 2 -23.05 -6.68 1.66
C LEU A 2 -21.80 -5.94 1.18
N ALA A 3 -21.80 -4.60 1.35
CA ALA A 3 -20.69 -3.73 0.94
C ALA A 3 -20.59 -2.51 1.87
N TYR A 4 -19.38 -2.16 2.27
CA TYR A 4 -19.11 -0.96 3.05
C TYR A 4 -18.96 0.23 2.10
N THR A 5 -19.88 1.17 2.19
CA THR A 5 -20.12 2.18 1.15
C THR A 5 -19.84 3.58 1.66
N TYR A 6 -19.09 4.38 0.89
CA TYR A 6 -18.92 5.81 1.11
C TYR A 6 -20.20 6.56 0.72
N ILE A 7 -20.84 7.22 1.66
CA ILE A 7 -22.08 7.94 1.44
C ILE A 7 -21.81 9.42 1.19
N GLU A 8 -21.10 10.04 2.12
CA GLU A 8 -20.74 11.46 2.11
C GLU A 8 -19.60 11.70 3.10
N HIS A 9 -19.07 12.91 3.13
CA HIS A 9 -18.03 13.31 4.09
C HIS A 9 -18.42 12.90 5.51
N GLY A 10 -17.50 12.20 6.17
CA GLY A 10 -17.68 11.69 7.52
C GLY A 10 -18.49 10.38 7.62
N LYS A 11 -19.10 9.88 6.54
CA LYS A 11 -20.09 8.81 6.63
C LYS A 11 -19.81 7.64 5.70
N PHE A 12 -19.53 6.47 6.29
CA PHE A 12 -19.57 5.17 5.64
C PHE A 12 -20.71 4.35 6.23
N GLU A 13 -21.37 3.52 5.41
CA GLU A 13 -22.45 2.64 5.84
C GLU A 13 -22.29 1.25 5.21
N LEU A 14 -22.65 0.23 5.99
CA LEU A 14 -22.86 -1.11 5.44
C LEU A 14 -24.19 -1.14 4.70
N ARG A 15 -24.16 -1.46 3.40
CA ARG A 15 -25.35 -1.50 2.53
C ARG A 15 -25.42 -2.79 1.74
N GLU A 16 -26.64 -3.15 1.37
CA GLU A 16 -26.86 -4.14 0.33
C GLU A 16 -26.69 -3.50 -1.05
N LYS A 17 -25.83 -4.09 -1.88
CA LYS A 17 -25.58 -3.70 -3.29
C LYS A 17 -25.79 -4.89 -4.21
N ALA A 18 -26.04 -4.63 -5.48
CA ALA A 18 -26.01 -5.66 -6.51
C ALA A 18 -24.62 -6.31 -6.57
N ARG A 19 -24.56 -7.59 -6.88
CA ARG A 19 -23.29 -8.26 -7.14
C ARG A 19 -22.68 -7.66 -8.42
N PRO A 20 -21.35 -7.41 -8.46
CA PRO A 20 -20.71 -6.87 -9.66
C PRO A 20 -20.76 -7.87 -10.82
N GLU A 21 -20.80 -7.33 -12.04
CA GLU A 21 -20.80 -8.07 -13.30
C GLU A 21 -19.57 -7.71 -14.15
N ILE A 22 -19.18 -8.61 -15.07
CA ILE A 22 -18.17 -8.33 -16.09
C ILE A 22 -18.70 -7.20 -17.00
N LYS A 23 -17.94 -6.13 -17.13
CA LYS A 23 -18.26 -4.96 -17.98
C LYS A 23 -17.36 -4.85 -19.21
N ASP A 24 -16.15 -5.40 -19.14
CA ASP A 24 -15.15 -5.44 -20.21
C ASP A 24 -14.59 -6.87 -20.30
N SER A 25 -14.19 -7.28 -21.49
CA SER A 25 -13.60 -8.63 -21.71
C SER A 25 -12.32 -8.89 -20.91
N ARG A 26 -11.69 -7.85 -20.37
CA ARG A 26 -10.47 -7.90 -19.53
C ARG A 26 -10.76 -7.84 -18.03
N ASP A 27 -12.02 -7.84 -17.61
CA ASP A 27 -12.40 -7.80 -16.20
C ASP A 27 -12.34 -9.19 -15.55
N ALA A 28 -12.18 -9.21 -14.22
CA ALA A 28 -12.50 -10.37 -13.40
C ALA A 28 -13.43 -9.98 -12.24
N ILE A 29 -14.23 -10.95 -11.78
CA ILE A 29 -14.96 -10.87 -10.52
C ILE A 29 -14.23 -11.74 -9.50
N VAL A 30 -13.88 -11.13 -8.38
CA VAL A 30 -13.21 -11.81 -7.26
C VAL A 30 -14.17 -11.87 -6.09
N ARG A 31 -14.36 -13.06 -5.53
CA ARG A 31 -15.00 -13.27 -4.24
C ARG A 31 -13.97 -13.00 -3.16
N VAL A 32 -14.17 -11.94 -2.38
CA VAL A 32 -13.23 -11.50 -1.36
C VAL A 32 -13.24 -12.48 -0.17
N THR A 33 -12.07 -12.93 0.23
CA THR A 33 -11.91 -13.81 1.42
C THR A 33 -11.34 -13.04 2.60
N LEU A 34 -10.51 -12.03 2.35
CA LEU A 34 -9.94 -11.17 3.37
C LEU A 34 -9.66 -9.79 2.79
N GLY A 35 -9.94 -8.74 3.57
CA GLY A 35 -9.63 -7.36 3.23
C GLY A 35 -9.11 -6.61 4.45
N SER A 36 -8.34 -5.53 4.23
CA SER A 36 -7.88 -4.62 5.28
C SER A 36 -8.47 -3.23 5.13
N ILE A 37 -8.36 -2.45 6.20
CA ILE A 37 -8.69 -1.03 6.22
C ILE A 37 -7.38 -0.25 6.15
N CYS A 38 -7.23 0.54 5.12
CA CYS A 38 -6.08 1.43 4.93
C CYS A 38 -6.35 2.83 5.50
N THR A 39 -5.30 3.56 5.85
CA THR A 39 -5.41 4.98 6.20
C THR A 39 -6.03 5.81 5.07
N SER A 40 -5.84 5.39 3.81
CA SER A 40 -6.47 6.03 2.65
C SER A 40 -8.01 5.98 2.69
N ASP A 41 -8.61 4.94 3.29
CA ASP A 41 -10.07 4.88 3.49
C ASP A 41 -10.52 5.96 4.50
N LEU A 42 -9.70 6.22 5.54
CA LEU A 42 -9.96 7.31 6.48
C LEU A 42 -9.80 8.69 5.82
N HIS A 43 -8.85 8.84 4.90
CA HIS A 43 -8.70 10.06 4.10
C HIS A 43 -9.93 10.31 3.21
N ILE A 44 -10.51 9.27 2.60
CA ILE A 44 -11.80 9.37 1.90
C ILE A 44 -12.89 9.81 2.87
N LYS A 45 -13.00 9.15 4.03
CA LYS A 45 -14.00 9.48 5.06
C LYS A 45 -13.92 10.95 5.47
N HIS A 46 -12.72 11.48 5.66
CA HIS A 46 -12.48 12.86 6.12
C HIS A 46 -12.46 13.89 4.98
N GLY A 47 -12.80 13.50 3.74
CA GLY A 47 -12.88 14.41 2.60
C GLY A 47 -11.54 14.89 2.04
N SER A 48 -10.42 14.28 2.46
CA SER A 48 -9.08 14.65 1.97
C SER A 48 -8.76 14.06 0.58
N VAL A 49 -9.66 13.28 -0.01
CA VAL A 49 -9.54 12.69 -1.34
C VAL A 49 -10.65 13.24 -2.26
N PRO A 50 -10.43 14.38 -2.91
CA PRO A 50 -11.47 15.06 -3.70
C PRO A 50 -12.04 14.23 -4.87
N ARG A 51 -11.30 13.25 -5.35
CA ARG A 51 -11.71 12.36 -6.44
C ARG A 51 -12.54 11.15 -5.99
N ALA A 52 -12.73 10.95 -4.69
CA ALA A 52 -13.58 9.88 -4.18
C ALA A 52 -15.06 10.13 -4.53
N VAL A 53 -15.73 9.10 -5.01
CA VAL A 53 -17.10 9.19 -5.51
C VAL A 53 -18.08 8.67 -4.47
N PRO A 54 -19.08 9.48 -4.02
CA PRO A 54 -20.15 8.97 -3.16
C PRO A 54 -20.91 7.80 -3.80
N GLY A 55 -21.31 6.83 -2.98
CA GLY A 55 -22.03 5.62 -3.41
C GLY A 55 -21.14 4.44 -3.78
N ILE A 56 -19.81 4.61 -3.86
CA ILE A 56 -18.90 3.49 -4.13
C ILE A 56 -18.69 2.62 -2.88
N THR A 57 -18.39 1.36 -3.10
CA THR A 57 -17.81 0.48 -2.08
C THR A 57 -16.36 0.88 -1.85
N VAL A 58 -15.95 1.07 -0.61
CA VAL A 58 -14.57 1.41 -0.26
C VAL A 58 -13.66 0.17 -0.19
N GLY A 59 -12.37 0.38 0.07
CA GLY A 59 -11.37 -0.68 0.23
C GLY A 59 -10.63 -1.00 -1.07
N HIS A 60 -9.32 -1.07 -0.96
CA HIS A 60 -8.40 -1.33 -2.08
C HIS A 60 -7.34 -2.38 -1.75
N GLU A 61 -7.35 -2.91 -0.53
CA GLU A 61 -6.48 -3.99 -0.08
C GLU A 61 -7.31 -5.24 0.18
N MET A 62 -7.15 -6.26 -0.66
CA MET A 62 -7.91 -7.51 -0.54
C MET A 62 -7.22 -8.69 -1.22
N VAL A 63 -7.57 -9.86 -0.76
CA VAL A 63 -7.32 -11.14 -1.40
C VAL A 63 -8.63 -11.89 -1.58
N GLY A 64 -8.66 -12.82 -2.49
CA GLY A 64 -9.88 -13.60 -2.73
C GLY A 64 -9.67 -14.73 -3.72
N VAL A 65 -10.79 -15.27 -4.16
CA VAL A 65 -10.86 -16.34 -5.17
C VAL A 65 -11.54 -15.79 -6.41
N VAL A 66 -10.93 -15.98 -7.56
CA VAL A 66 -11.51 -15.61 -8.84
C VAL A 66 -12.80 -16.41 -9.05
N GLU A 67 -13.90 -15.70 -9.26
CA GLU A 67 -15.22 -16.29 -9.48
C GLU A 67 -15.57 -16.37 -10.97
N GLN A 68 -15.24 -15.31 -11.71
CA GLN A 68 -15.51 -15.18 -13.13
C GLN A 68 -14.43 -14.33 -13.79
N VAL A 69 -14.14 -14.60 -15.06
CA VAL A 69 -13.23 -13.81 -15.90
C VAL A 69 -13.90 -13.43 -17.20
N GLY A 70 -13.52 -12.29 -17.74
CA GLY A 70 -13.86 -11.87 -19.11
C GLY A 70 -13.09 -12.70 -20.16
N ALA A 71 -13.52 -12.62 -21.40
CA ALA A 71 -13.03 -13.49 -22.49
C ALA A 71 -11.55 -13.28 -22.84
N ASP A 72 -11.00 -12.08 -22.56
CA ASP A 72 -9.61 -11.73 -22.89
C ASP A 72 -8.65 -11.88 -21.69
N VAL A 73 -9.13 -12.35 -20.52
CA VAL A 73 -8.29 -12.62 -19.37
C VAL A 73 -7.54 -13.93 -19.56
N THR A 74 -6.21 -13.88 -19.39
CA THR A 74 -5.31 -15.02 -19.66
C THR A 74 -4.46 -15.45 -18.46
N SER A 75 -4.20 -14.55 -17.51
CA SER A 75 -3.27 -14.78 -16.38
C SER A 75 -3.89 -15.58 -15.23
N VAL A 76 -5.21 -15.53 -15.09
CA VAL A 76 -5.97 -16.16 -14.01
C VAL A 76 -7.23 -16.84 -14.54
N LYS A 77 -7.79 -17.76 -13.74
CA LYS A 77 -9.02 -18.49 -14.05
C LYS A 77 -9.90 -18.64 -12.80
N PRO A 78 -11.19 -18.94 -12.96
CA PRO A 78 -12.07 -19.28 -11.84
C PRO A 78 -11.46 -20.35 -10.93
N GLY A 79 -11.49 -20.09 -9.61
CA GLY A 79 -10.90 -20.93 -8.58
C GLY A 79 -9.47 -20.53 -8.16
N ASP A 80 -8.77 -19.70 -8.92
CA ASP A 80 -7.43 -19.22 -8.51
C ASP A 80 -7.54 -18.29 -7.30
N ARG A 81 -6.65 -18.49 -6.31
CA ARG A 81 -6.45 -17.55 -5.20
C ARG A 81 -5.60 -16.38 -5.69
N VAL A 82 -6.05 -15.16 -5.41
CA VAL A 82 -5.38 -13.95 -5.92
C VAL A 82 -5.28 -12.85 -4.88
N THR A 83 -4.20 -12.08 -4.94
CA THR A 83 -4.14 -10.73 -4.37
C THR A 83 -4.51 -9.72 -5.46
N VAL A 84 -5.21 -8.66 -5.04
CA VAL A 84 -5.64 -7.57 -5.94
C VAL A 84 -4.67 -6.41 -5.78
N ASN A 85 -4.14 -5.89 -6.88
CA ASN A 85 -3.33 -4.68 -6.87
C ASN A 85 -4.20 -3.46 -6.56
N VAL A 86 -3.73 -2.60 -5.67
CA VAL A 86 -4.38 -1.33 -5.36
C VAL A 86 -4.56 -0.46 -6.60
N GLU A 87 -3.62 -0.51 -7.51
CA GLU A 87 -3.66 0.20 -8.78
C GLU A 87 -3.93 -0.75 -9.93
N THR A 88 -5.07 -0.56 -10.58
CA THR A 88 -5.38 -1.18 -11.86
C THR A 88 -4.88 -0.28 -12.99
N PHE A 89 -4.57 -0.82 -14.17
CA PHE A 89 -4.06 -0.01 -15.27
C PHE A 89 -4.27 -0.65 -16.64
N CYS A 90 -4.50 0.20 -17.65
CA CYS A 90 -4.87 -0.27 -19.00
C CYS A 90 -3.72 -0.94 -19.77
N GLY A 91 -2.45 -0.69 -19.40
CA GLY A 91 -1.28 -1.22 -20.13
C GLY A 91 -0.93 -0.49 -21.42
N GLU A 92 -1.79 0.38 -21.96
CA GLU A 92 -1.70 0.92 -23.33
C GLU A 92 -1.39 2.42 -23.39
N CYS A 93 -1.77 3.21 -22.37
CA CYS A 93 -1.53 4.65 -22.38
C CYS A 93 -0.04 4.99 -22.20
N PHE A 94 0.30 6.25 -22.43
CA PHE A 94 1.68 6.74 -22.30
C PHE A 94 2.29 6.36 -20.94
N PHE A 95 1.60 6.62 -19.86
CA PHE A 95 2.10 6.35 -18.50
C PHE A 95 2.32 4.86 -18.24
N CYS A 96 1.39 4.00 -18.67
CA CYS A 96 1.53 2.55 -18.52
C CYS A 96 2.74 2.02 -19.28
N LYS A 97 2.93 2.45 -20.53
CA LYS A 97 4.08 2.05 -21.36
C LYS A 97 5.42 2.50 -20.79
N HIS A 98 5.44 3.58 -20.00
CA HIS A 98 6.63 4.09 -19.30
C HIS A 98 6.72 3.61 -17.84
N ARG A 99 5.88 2.68 -17.41
CA ARG A 99 5.84 2.10 -16.05
C ARG A 99 5.42 3.06 -14.93
N TYR A 100 4.74 4.14 -15.27
CA TYR A 100 4.11 5.08 -14.31
C TYR A 100 2.63 4.75 -14.18
N VAL A 101 2.31 3.50 -13.82
CA VAL A 101 0.95 2.94 -13.85
C VAL A 101 -0.03 3.68 -12.94
N ASN A 102 0.45 4.26 -11.85
CA ASN A 102 -0.30 5.14 -10.95
C ASN A 102 -0.90 6.38 -11.66
N ASN A 103 -0.30 6.80 -12.77
CA ASN A 103 -0.77 7.91 -13.61
C ASN A 103 -1.58 7.42 -14.83
N CYS A 104 -2.08 6.21 -14.83
CA CYS A 104 -2.91 5.69 -15.91
C CYS A 104 -4.09 6.62 -16.19
N THR A 105 -4.27 6.99 -17.48
CA THR A 105 -5.31 7.94 -17.89
C THR A 105 -6.68 7.30 -18.11
N ASP A 106 -6.79 5.98 -18.02
CA ASP A 106 -8.06 5.30 -18.10
C ASP A 106 -8.92 5.56 -16.84
N PRO A 107 -10.25 5.72 -16.98
CA PRO A 107 -11.14 5.94 -15.83
C PRO A 107 -11.08 4.85 -14.76
N ASN A 108 -10.76 3.60 -15.14
CA ASN A 108 -10.59 2.49 -14.22
C ASN A 108 -9.12 2.28 -13.80
N GLY A 109 -8.21 3.18 -14.19
CA GLY A 109 -6.78 3.04 -13.96
C GLY A 109 -6.25 3.89 -12.80
N GLY A 110 -5.02 3.61 -12.35
CA GLY A 110 -4.45 4.18 -11.14
C GLY A 110 -5.21 3.73 -9.89
N TRP A 111 -5.18 4.49 -8.83
CA TRP A 111 -6.00 4.20 -7.65
C TRP A 111 -7.48 4.46 -7.96
N ALA A 112 -8.15 3.49 -8.58
CA ALA A 112 -9.57 3.52 -8.91
C ALA A 112 -10.42 2.71 -7.93
N LEU A 113 -10.01 1.49 -7.60
CA LEU A 113 -10.69 0.61 -6.64
C LEU A 113 -10.85 1.27 -5.28
N GLY A 114 -12.06 1.27 -4.75
CA GLY A 114 -12.39 1.86 -3.45
C GLY A 114 -12.33 3.38 -3.39
N CYS A 115 -12.10 4.06 -4.54
CA CYS A 115 -12.03 5.52 -4.64
C CYS A 115 -12.97 6.08 -5.71
N ARG A 116 -12.88 5.61 -6.95
CA ARG A 116 -13.70 6.07 -8.09
C ARG A 116 -14.62 4.99 -8.63
N ILE A 117 -14.29 3.74 -8.38
CA ILE A 117 -15.10 2.55 -8.66
C ILE A 117 -15.22 1.70 -7.41
N ASP A 118 -16.17 0.79 -7.39
CA ASP A 118 -16.39 -0.11 -6.26
C ASP A 118 -15.11 -0.89 -5.92
N GLY A 119 -14.78 -0.92 -4.64
CA GLY A 119 -13.63 -1.62 -4.06
C GLY A 119 -13.99 -2.93 -3.36
N GLY A 120 -13.08 -3.41 -2.52
CA GLY A 120 -13.10 -4.76 -1.95
C GLY A 120 -13.58 -4.90 -0.52
N GLN A 121 -14.05 -3.83 0.16
CA GLN A 121 -14.76 -3.99 1.43
C GLN A 121 -16.20 -4.43 1.18
N ALA A 122 -16.34 -5.58 0.50
CA ALA A 122 -17.57 -6.24 0.11
C ALA A 122 -17.32 -7.74 -0.09
N GLU A 123 -18.40 -8.51 -0.30
CA GLU A 123 -18.29 -9.94 -0.60
C GLU A 123 -17.68 -10.23 -1.99
N TYR A 124 -17.87 -9.32 -2.96
CA TYR A 124 -17.35 -9.43 -4.32
C TYR A 124 -16.88 -8.08 -4.83
N VAL A 125 -15.83 -8.11 -5.65
CA VAL A 125 -15.30 -6.95 -6.34
C VAL A 125 -15.06 -7.26 -7.83
N ARG A 126 -15.35 -6.28 -8.70
CA ARG A 126 -14.93 -6.29 -10.11
C ARG A 126 -13.55 -5.66 -10.21
N VAL A 127 -12.60 -6.41 -10.72
CA VAL A 127 -11.23 -5.94 -10.96
C VAL A 127 -11.06 -5.70 -12.45
N PRO A 128 -10.95 -4.45 -12.91
CA PRO A 128 -10.66 -4.14 -14.30
C PRO A 128 -9.22 -4.52 -14.64
N TYR A 129 -8.97 -4.82 -15.92
CA TYR A 129 -7.64 -5.20 -16.41
C TYR A 129 -7.01 -6.33 -15.58
N ALA A 130 -7.75 -7.43 -15.43
CA ALA A 130 -7.42 -8.52 -14.52
C ALA A 130 -6.01 -9.09 -14.69
N ASP A 131 -5.48 -9.15 -15.92
CA ASP A 131 -4.11 -9.61 -16.19
C ASP A 131 -3.03 -8.71 -15.56
N GLN A 132 -3.34 -7.44 -15.28
CA GLN A 132 -2.48 -6.50 -14.59
C GLN A 132 -2.91 -6.29 -13.13
N GLY A 133 -4.21 -6.44 -12.83
CA GLY A 133 -4.81 -6.16 -11.53
C GLY A 133 -4.75 -7.32 -10.54
N LEU A 134 -4.44 -8.54 -11.00
CA LEU A 134 -4.45 -9.75 -10.18
C LEU A 134 -3.11 -10.48 -10.22
N ASN A 135 -2.68 -10.98 -9.05
CA ASN A 135 -1.53 -11.87 -8.95
C ASN A 135 -1.96 -13.15 -8.21
N ARG A 136 -1.64 -14.31 -8.79
CA ARG A 136 -1.90 -15.61 -8.15
C ARG A 136 -1.09 -15.76 -6.89
N ILE A 137 -1.73 -16.19 -5.81
CA ILE A 137 -1.10 -16.47 -4.54
C ILE A 137 -0.52 -17.89 -4.59
N PRO A 138 0.80 -18.08 -4.36
CA PRO A 138 1.38 -19.41 -4.25
C PRO A 138 0.74 -20.22 -3.10
N ASP A 139 0.66 -21.55 -3.23
CA ASP A 139 0.05 -22.42 -2.22
C ASP A 139 0.76 -22.35 -0.85
N THR A 140 2.04 -21.98 -0.84
CA THR A 140 2.87 -21.81 0.37
C THR A 140 2.63 -20.49 1.09
N VAL A 141 1.85 -19.57 0.52
CA VAL A 141 1.57 -18.24 1.07
C VAL A 141 0.12 -18.20 1.53
N SER A 142 -0.11 -17.79 2.79
CA SER A 142 -1.46 -17.62 3.33
C SER A 142 -2.14 -16.36 2.80
N ASP A 143 -3.47 -16.27 2.96
CA ASP A 143 -4.23 -15.08 2.58
C ASP A 143 -3.80 -13.86 3.40
N GLU A 144 -3.49 -14.04 4.71
CA GLU A 144 -3.01 -12.99 5.59
C GLU A 144 -1.64 -12.44 5.14
N GLN A 145 -0.74 -13.31 4.70
CA GLN A 145 0.57 -12.88 4.16
C GLN A 145 0.41 -12.18 2.81
N ALA A 146 -0.46 -12.69 1.95
CA ALA A 146 -0.69 -12.14 0.62
C ALA A 146 -1.46 -10.80 0.64
N LEU A 147 -2.26 -10.55 1.67
CA LEU A 147 -3.08 -9.33 1.79
C LEU A 147 -2.24 -8.06 1.69
N PHE A 148 -1.08 -8.05 2.35
CA PHE A 148 -0.20 -6.87 2.37
C PHE A 148 0.56 -6.63 1.06
N VAL A 149 0.61 -7.63 0.16
CA VAL A 149 1.38 -7.56 -1.09
C VAL A 149 0.77 -6.55 -2.06
N GLY A 150 -0.57 -6.44 -2.08
CA GLY A 150 -1.30 -5.61 -3.05
C GLY A 150 -1.07 -4.11 -2.90
N ASP A 151 -0.72 -3.62 -1.71
CA ASP A 151 -0.49 -2.20 -1.44
C ASP A 151 0.72 -1.95 -0.54
N VAL A 152 0.59 -2.11 0.79
CA VAL A 152 1.57 -1.58 1.76
C VAL A 152 2.97 -2.19 1.60
N LEU A 153 3.09 -3.48 1.26
CA LEU A 153 4.37 -4.10 0.98
C LEU A 153 4.94 -3.63 -0.36
N ALA A 154 4.08 -3.51 -1.40
CA ALA A 154 4.48 -2.98 -2.70
C ALA A 154 4.94 -1.51 -2.58
N THR A 155 4.27 -0.71 -1.75
CA THR A 155 4.65 0.68 -1.43
C THR A 155 6.03 0.74 -0.78
N GLY A 156 6.28 -0.06 0.25
CA GLY A 156 7.60 -0.16 0.90
C GLY A 156 8.69 -0.66 -0.05
N PHE A 157 8.37 -1.65 -0.89
CA PHE A 157 9.31 -2.15 -1.91
C PHE A 157 9.66 -1.07 -2.94
N TRP A 158 8.66 -0.33 -3.43
CA TRP A 158 8.88 0.77 -4.38
C TRP A 158 9.74 1.88 -3.77
N ALA A 159 9.42 2.33 -2.55
CA ALA A 159 10.20 3.33 -1.82
C ALA A 159 11.67 2.91 -1.69
N THR A 160 11.91 1.65 -1.28
CA THR A 160 13.24 1.06 -1.16
C THR A 160 13.99 0.99 -2.51
N ARG A 161 13.25 0.71 -3.59
CA ARG A 161 13.84 0.60 -4.93
C ARG A 161 14.30 1.96 -5.47
N ILE A 162 13.47 3.01 -5.35
CA ILE A 162 13.81 4.35 -5.88
C ILE A 162 14.86 5.07 -5.03
N SER A 163 15.05 4.65 -3.78
CA SER A 163 16.05 5.22 -2.87
C SER A 163 17.47 4.72 -3.11
N GLU A 164 17.67 3.74 -4.00
CA GLU A 164 18.96 3.19 -4.40
C GLU A 164 19.86 2.77 -3.22
N ILE A 165 19.26 2.29 -2.13
CA ILE A 165 19.94 1.92 -0.88
C ILE A 165 21.10 0.96 -1.13
N THR A 166 22.26 1.29 -0.55
CA THR A 166 23.49 0.50 -0.57
C THR A 166 23.82 -0.10 0.80
N VAL A 167 24.82 -0.97 0.86
CA VAL A 167 25.30 -1.58 2.11
C VAL A 167 26.05 -0.62 3.03
N GLU A 168 26.46 0.52 2.53
CA GLU A 168 27.19 1.55 3.31
C GLU A 168 26.24 2.56 3.98
N ASP A 169 24.95 2.58 3.57
CA ASP A 169 24.04 3.62 3.97
C ASP A 169 23.51 3.44 5.41
N THR A 170 23.23 4.56 6.06
CA THR A 170 22.37 4.69 7.21
C THR A 170 20.98 5.10 6.73
N VAL A 171 19.99 4.24 6.95
CA VAL A 171 18.59 4.46 6.53
C VAL A 171 17.73 4.84 7.73
N LEU A 172 17.05 5.96 7.64
CA LEU A 172 16.04 6.38 8.62
C LEU A 172 14.64 6.12 8.05
N ILE A 173 13.80 5.44 8.83
CA ILE A 173 12.37 5.27 8.54
C ILE A 173 11.59 6.04 9.61
N ILE A 174 10.75 7.00 9.22
CA ILE A 174 9.91 7.76 10.14
C ILE A 174 8.49 7.20 10.11
N GLY A 175 8.10 6.59 11.22
CA GLY A 175 6.84 5.86 11.40
C GLY A 175 7.02 4.34 11.38
N ALA A 176 6.46 3.64 12.39
CA ALA A 176 6.42 2.19 12.50
C ALA A 176 4.98 1.65 12.42
N GLY A 177 4.12 2.32 11.65
CA GLY A 177 2.81 1.79 11.27
C GLY A 177 2.94 0.64 10.26
N PRO A 178 1.82 0.09 9.74
CA PRO A 178 1.86 -1.01 8.77
C PRO A 178 2.78 -0.72 7.58
N THR A 179 2.68 0.46 6.98
CA THR A 179 3.55 0.89 5.88
C THR A 179 5.01 0.96 6.31
N GLY A 180 5.30 1.49 7.51
CA GLY A 180 6.66 1.57 8.05
C GLY A 180 7.30 0.20 8.28
N ILE A 181 6.55 -0.76 8.83
CA ILE A 181 7.03 -2.14 9.01
C ILE A 181 7.25 -2.83 7.66
N CYS A 182 6.33 -2.69 6.71
CA CYS A 182 6.53 -3.23 5.35
C CYS A 182 7.74 -2.59 4.65
N THR A 183 7.96 -1.28 4.85
CA THR A 183 9.16 -0.58 4.36
C THR A 183 10.42 -1.12 5.02
N LEU A 184 10.41 -1.32 6.35
CA LEU A 184 11.53 -1.95 7.08
C LEU A 184 11.90 -3.31 6.50
N LEU A 185 10.91 -4.19 6.26
CA LEU A 185 11.14 -5.51 5.67
C LEU A 185 11.83 -5.41 4.30
N CYS A 186 11.42 -4.45 3.47
CA CYS A 186 12.03 -4.22 2.17
C CYS A 186 13.46 -3.62 2.27
N VAL A 187 13.69 -2.69 3.21
CA VAL A 187 15.01 -2.12 3.49
C VAL A 187 15.98 -3.19 3.98
N MET A 188 15.55 -4.08 4.85
CA MET A 188 16.37 -5.19 5.35
C MET A 188 16.91 -6.10 4.22
N LEU A 189 16.17 -6.26 3.10
CA LEU A 189 16.65 -6.99 1.93
C LEU A 189 17.87 -6.34 1.26
N LYS A 190 18.06 -5.03 1.44
CA LYS A 190 19.22 -4.27 0.91
C LYS A 190 20.45 -4.37 1.82
N LYS A 191 20.26 -4.81 3.07
CA LYS A 191 21.32 -4.96 4.08
C LYS A 191 22.16 -3.68 4.28
N PRO A 192 21.54 -2.51 4.48
CA PRO A 192 22.29 -1.28 4.74
C PRO A 192 23.12 -1.41 6.01
N LYS A 193 24.11 -0.52 6.17
CA LYS A 193 24.98 -0.48 7.34
C LYS A 193 24.22 -0.30 8.64
N ARG A 194 23.18 0.57 8.64
CA ARG A 194 22.32 0.83 9.79
C ARG A 194 20.89 1.09 9.35
N ILE A 195 19.95 0.66 10.17
CA ILE A 195 18.53 1.01 10.06
C ILE A 195 18.10 1.67 11.35
N ILE A 196 17.50 2.85 11.25
CA ILE A 196 16.95 3.61 12.36
C ILE A 196 15.45 3.78 12.12
N ILE A 197 14.63 3.50 13.13
CA ILE A 197 13.20 3.81 13.13
C ILE A 197 12.93 4.94 14.12
N CYS A 198 12.23 5.98 13.65
CA CYS A 198 11.65 7.02 14.48
C CYS A 198 10.15 6.77 14.65
N GLU A 199 9.69 6.55 15.89
CA GLU A 199 8.28 6.28 16.18
C GLU A 199 7.91 6.93 17.54
N LYS A 200 6.65 7.41 17.65
CA LYS A 200 6.13 8.03 18.88
C LYS A 200 5.25 7.13 19.75
N SER A 201 4.68 6.05 19.15
CA SER A 201 3.81 5.12 19.88
C SER A 201 4.65 4.14 20.69
N PRO A 202 4.49 4.12 22.05
CA PRO A 202 5.23 3.18 22.89
C PRO A 202 4.99 1.70 22.52
N GLU A 203 3.78 1.38 22.06
CA GLU A 203 3.44 0.02 21.64
C GLU A 203 4.19 -0.40 20.38
N ARG A 204 4.27 0.48 19.37
CA ARG A 204 5.00 0.23 18.13
C ARG A 204 6.51 0.21 18.35
N ILE A 205 7.03 1.09 19.22
CA ILE A 205 8.43 1.06 19.64
C ILE A 205 8.77 -0.29 20.26
N ARG A 206 7.93 -0.78 21.18
CA ARG A 206 8.10 -2.10 21.80
C ARG A 206 8.08 -3.21 20.75
N PHE A 207 7.11 -3.20 19.84
CA PHE A 207 7.01 -4.17 18.76
C PHE A 207 8.29 -4.22 17.91
N VAL A 208 8.83 -3.06 17.50
CA VAL A 208 10.08 -3.02 16.72
C VAL A 208 11.25 -3.61 17.52
N ARG A 209 11.42 -3.22 18.79
CA ARG A 209 12.51 -3.73 19.64
C ARG A 209 12.44 -5.23 19.88
N GLU A 210 11.24 -5.77 20.02
CA GLU A 210 11.04 -7.21 20.25
C GLU A 210 11.26 -8.06 19.00
N HIS A 211 10.84 -7.57 17.82
CA HIS A 211 10.87 -8.37 16.59
C HIS A 211 12.05 -8.05 15.68
N TYR A 212 12.68 -6.90 15.83
CA TYR A 212 13.79 -6.42 15.00
C TYR A 212 14.93 -5.85 15.88
N PRO A 213 15.61 -6.69 16.69
CA PRO A 213 16.58 -6.24 17.70
C PRO A 213 17.80 -5.51 17.12
N ASP A 214 18.13 -5.73 15.84
CA ASP A 214 19.24 -5.06 15.15
C ASP A 214 18.87 -3.65 14.62
N VAL A 215 17.59 -3.27 14.74
CA VAL A 215 17.10 -1.95 14.30
C VAL A 215 17.20 -0.97 15.45
N LEU A 216 17.85 0.17 15.21
CA LEU A 216 17.91 1.27 16.18
C LEU A 216 16.58 2.00 16.24
N VAL A 217 16.11 2.34 17.44
CA VAL A 217 14.79 3.00 17.63
C VAL A 217 14.95 4.27 18.45
N THR A 218 14.36 5.36 17.95
CA THR A 218 14.33 6.65 18.61
C THR A 218 12.92 7.27 18.59
N GLU A 219 12.69 8.25 19.43
CA GLU A 219 11.48 9.06 19.47
C GLU A 219 11.71 10.39 18.71
N PRO A 220 10.64 11.06 18.20
CA PRO A 220 10.77 12.27 17.38
C PRO A 220 11.60 13.38 18.02
N GLU A 221 11.46 13.60 19.34
CA GLU A 221 12.13 14.67 20.08
C GLU A 221 13.65 14.55 20.06
N ASN A 222 14.16 13.31 19.98
CA ASN A 222 15.59 12.99 19.99
C ASN A 222 16.12 12.58 18.62
N CYS A 223 15.24 12.47 17.62
CA CYS A 223 15.54 11.78 16.37
C CYS A 223 16.74 12.38 15.63
N LYS A 224 16.78 13.70 15.49
CA LYS A 224 17.87 14.39 14.77
C LYS A 224 19.23 14.11 15.38
N ASP A 225 19.38 14.32 16.67
CA ASP A 225 20.65 14.14 17.37
C ASP A 225 21.06 12.67 17.38
N PHE A 226 20.07 11.77 17.56
CA PHE A 226 20.30 10.34 17.53
C PHE A 226 20.79 9.86 16.16
N VAL A 227 20.19 10.36 15.06
CA VAL A 227 20.59 10.04 13.68
C VAL A 227 22.01 10.56 13.43
N ILE A 228 22.33 11.79 13.82
CA ILE A 228 23.68 12.36 13.64
C ILE A 228 24.73 11.52 14.37
N GLN A 229 24.45 11.08 15.60
CA GLN A 229 25.37 10.25 16.40
C GLN A 229 25.52 8.82 15.85
N ASN A 230 24.53 8.31 15.12
CA ASN A 230 24.51 6.96 14.58
C ASN A 230 24.65 6.93 13.05
N SER A 231 25.17 7.97 12.43
CA SER A 231 25.47 8.05 11.00
C SER A 231 26.91 8.46 10.77
N ASP A 232 27.44 8.18 9.57
CA ASP A 232 28.84 8.48 9.28
C ASP A 232 29.02 9.89 8.65
N HIS A 233 27.92 10.50 8.18
CA HIS A 233 27.95 11.73 7.37
C HIS A 233 27.10 12.87 7.93
N GLY A 234 26.84 12.85 9.25
CA GLY A 234 26.10 13.92 9.93
C GLY A 234 24.61 13.94 9.65
N GLY A 235 24.05 12.82 9.24
CA GLY A 235 22.65 12.59 8.94
C GLY A 235 22.45 11.26 8.23
N ALA A 236 21.22 10.84 8.03
CA ALA A 236 20.89 9.61 7.30
C ALA A 236 21.14 9.79 5.80
N ASP A 237 21.72 8.76 5.16
CA ASP A 237 21.96 8.74 3.71
C ASP A 237 20.63 8.64 2.95
N VAL A 238 19.69 7.87 3.50
CA VAL A 238 18.33 7.71 2.99
C VAL A 238 17.33 7.94 4.11
N VAL A 239 16.29 8.76 3.84
CA VAL A 239 15.18 8.99 4.77
C VAL A 239 13.87 8.61 4.08
N LEU A 240 13.13 7.69 4.69
CA LEU A 240 11.82 7.20 4.24
C LEU A 240 10.76 7.71 5.22
N GLU A 241 10.02 8.73 4.80
CA GLU A 241 8.93 9.31 5.58
C GLU A 241 7.64 8.55 5.27
N VAL A 242 7.06 7.87 6.26
CA VAL A 242 5.87 7.03 6.13
C VAL A 242 4.84 7.26 7.25
N ALA A 243 4.98 8.35 8.01
CA ALA A 243 4.04 8.76 9.05
C ALA A 243 2.94 9.69 8.50
N GLY A 244 3.27 10.51 7.48
CA GLY A 244 2.30 11.29 6.72
C GLY A 244 1.80 12.55 7.43
N SER A 245 2.67 13.28 8.17
CA SER A 245 2.32 14.56 8.77
C SER A 245 3.34 15.65 8.42
N ASP A 246 2.94 16.91 8.54
CA ASP A 246 3.85 18.05 8.32
C ASP A 246 5.07 17.98 9.24
N ASP A 247 4.87 17.65 10.51
CA ASP A 247 5.96 17.51 11.48
C ASP A 247 6.94 16.42 11.10
N SER A 248 6.45 15.24 10.65
CA SER A 248 7.31 14.13 10.23
C SER A 248 8.04 14.45 8.93
N PHE A 249 7.44 15.21 8.02
CA PHE A 249 8.11 15.68 6.81
C PHE A 249 9.27 16.64 7.13
N HIS A 250 9.05 17.62 8.01
CA HIS A 250 10.10 18.53 8.46
C HIS A 250 11.21 17.80 9.23
N LEU A 251 10.86 16.81 10.03
CA LEU A 251 11.82 15.97 10.73
C LEU A 251 12.67 15.15 9.73
N ALA A 252 12.04 14.58 8.70
CA ALA A 252 12.74 13.84 7.66
C ALA A 252 13.81 14.70 6.99
N TRP A 253 13.44 15.92 6.61
CA TRP A 253 14.37 16.89 6.03
C TRP A 253 15.53 17.24 6.96
N ALA A 254 15.23 17.45 8.26
CA ALA A 254 16.23 17.81 9.28
C ALA A 254 17.21 16.67 9.62
N CYS A 255 16.83 15.41 9.37
CA CYS A 255 17.63 14.21 9.63
C CYS A 255 18.44 13.72 8.42
N ALA A 256 18.12 14.19 7.21
CA ALA A 256 18.90 13.84 6.03
C ALA A 256 20.30 14.46 6.09
N ARG A 257 21.30 13.70 5.63
CA ARG A 257 22.66 14.25 5.51
C ARG A 257 22.74 15.37 4.47
N PRO A 258 23.68 16.29 4.59
CA PRO A 258 24.01 17.23 3.51
C PRO A 258 24.46 16.47 2.24
N ASN A 259 24.15 17.03 1.07
CA ASN A 259 24.64 16.54 -0.21
C ASN A 259 26.09 16.96 -0.44
#